data_1ea0bf76ae301e3eed83ee9d2dd0ab35
#
_entry.id   1ea0bf76ae301e3eed83ee9d2dd0ab35
#
_cell.length_a   1.000
_cell.length_b   1.000
_cell.length_c   1.000
_cell.angle_alpha   90.00
_cell.angle_beta   90.00
_cell.angle_gamma   90.00
#
_symmetry.space_group_name_H-M   'P 1'
#
loop_
_entity.id
_entity.type
_entity.pdbx_description
1 polymer ?
#
loop_
_entity_poly.entity_id
_entity_poly.type
_entity_poly.pdbx_seq_one_letter_code
_entity_poly.pdbx_strand_id
1 'polypeptide(L)'
;MNHSSRPLNVSVSDSSMPPVLFIVGTAGAGKSTLVTSFQRWSRFLEVECLTINLDPGAERVHYDPEFDVRDLISLHEVMDEYDLGPNGAQILAADLVAAQSYDIQEELTGLSGDLLVIDTPGQVELFAFREASTHMVEVLGQGQAALIFLFDPMLSQSPSGFVSQMLLSNIVHFRLGLPTANFLSKADLLTPDDLERVLGWGEDLDQLEAALFEEAGGQRTEFAIGQLRMMKNSQIQPGLIPLSSEQEEGLADILSFAQNVFGGMADTRDGFAGDIEGERN
;
A
#
# COMPACT_ATOMS: atom_id res chain seq x y z
N MET A 1 -28.96 49.35 13.71
CA MET A 1 -28.46 48.52 14.78
C MET A 1 -27.83 47.29 14.09
N ASN A 2 -26.50 47.34 13.96
CA ASN A 2 -25.71 46.29 13.30
C ASN A 2 -25.47 45.14 14.25
N HIS A 3 -25.98 43.96 13.91
CA HIS A 3 -25.49 42.73 14.51
C HIS A 3 -24.47 42.07 13.56
N SER A 4 -23.24 42.37 13.84
CA SER A 4 -22.06 41.71 13.32
C SER A 4 -21.98 40.33 13.97
N SER A 5 -22.34 39.28 13.22
CA SER A 5 -22.02 37.89 13.57
C SER A 5 -20.54 37.64 13.22
N ARG A 6 -19.71 37.55 14.25
CA ARG A 6 -18.34 37.02 14.14
C ARG A 6 -18.38 35.57 13.71
N PRO A 7 -17.57 35.17 12.72
CA PRO A 7 -17.34 33.74 12.51
C PRO A 7 -16.61 33.17 13.72
N LEU A 8 -17.08 32.06 14.24
CA LEU A 8 -16.40 31.27 15.27
C LEU A 8 -15.09 30.76 14.66
N ASN A 9 -13.98 31.40 15.09
CA ASN A 9 -12.65 30.82 14.94
C ASN A 9 -12.59 29.54 15.79
N VAL A 10 -12.86 28.40 15.19
CA VAL A 10 -12.43 27.13 15.76
C VAL A 10 -10.94 27.03 15.43
N SER A 11 -10.12 27.36 16.42
CA SER A 11 -8.70 27.04 16.40
C SER A 11 -8.60 25.51 16.48
N VAL A 12 -8.42 24.84 15.37
CA VAL A 12 -7.95 23.47 15.33
C VAL A 12 -6.45 23.54 15.67
N SER A 13 -6.16 23.48 16.95
CA SER A 13 -4.84 23.13 17.45
C SER A 13 -4.87 21.61 17.70
N ASP A 14 -4.79 20.84 16.65
CA ASP A 14 -4.45 19.43 16.75
C ASP A 14 -3.25 19.18 15.85
N SER A 15 -2.10 19.03 16.51
CA SER A 15 -0.87 18.47 15.95
C SER A 15 -1.00 16.94 15.82
N SER A 16 -2.07 16.49 15.19
CA SER A 16 -2.22 15.09 14.83
C SER A 16 -1.55 14.86 13.48
N MET A 17 -0.72 13.85 13.42
CA MET A 17 -0.10 13.39 12.17
C MET A 17 -1.21 13.04 11.16
N PRO A 18 -1.04 13.35 9.87
CA PRO A 18 -2.00 12.92 8.85
C PRO A 18 -2.19 11.39 8.83
N PRO A 19 -3.35 10.88 8.39
CA PRO A 19 -3.58 9.45 8.25
C PRO A 19 -2.54 8.80 7.33
N VAL A 20 -2.19 7.54 7.60
CA VAL A 20 -1.06 6.84 7.00
C VAL A 20 -1.51 5.73 6.06
N LEU A 21 -0.98 5.73 4.85
CA LEU A 21 -1.21 4.70 3.85
C LEU A 21 0.12 3.98 3.54
N PHE A 22 0.25 2.75 4.00
CA PHE A 22 1.42 1.91 3.71
C PHE A 22 1.26 1.23 2.35
N ILE A 23 2.27 1.34 1.49
CA ILE A 23 2.32 0.64 0.20
C ILE A 23 3.18 -0.61 0.36
N VAL A 24 2.57 -1.79 0.28
CA VAL A 24 3.20 -3.09 0.53
C VAL A 24 3.05 -4.01 -0.68
N GLY A 25 3.98 -4.92 -0.84
CA GLY A 25 3.98 -5.89 -1.94
C GLY A 25 5.35 -6.53 -2.10
N THR A 26 5.44 -7.55 -2.92
CA THR A 26 6.70 -8.26 -3.21
C THR A 26 7.74 -7.33 -3.87
N ALA A 27 8.99 -7.78 -3.85
CA ALA A 27 10.06 -7.07 -4.55
C ALA A 27 9.70 -6.93 -6.04
N GLY A 28 9.87 -5.72 -6.58
CA GLY A 28 9.51 -5.44 -7.96
C GLY A 28 8.02 -5.24 -8.25
N ALA A 29 7.12 -5.30 -7.27
CA ALA A 29 5.69 -5.07 -7.46
C ALA A 29 5.32 -3.63 -7.86
N GLY A 30 6.26 -2.67 -7.82
CA GLY A 30 6.03 -1.30 -8.29
C GLY A 30 5.66 -0.31 -7.20
N LYS A 31 5.99 -0.58 -5.92
CA LYS A 31 5.69 0.29 -4.77
C LYS A 31 6.16 1.74 -4.97
N SER A 32 7.46 1.94 -5.17
CA SER A 32 8.05 3.29 -5.35
C SER A 32 7.54 4.00 -6.61
N THR A 33 7.24 3.24 -7.67
CA THR A 33 6.62 3.79 -8.88
C THR A 33 5.20 4.28 -8.59
N LEU A 34 4.43 3.50 -7.83
CA LEU A 34 3.10 3.91 -7.38
C LEU A 34 3.17 5.18 -6.53
N VAL A 35 4.06 5.22 -5.53
CA VAL A 35 4.23 6.41 -4.67
C VAL A 35 4.54 7.64 -5.51
N THR A 36 5.45 7.52 -6.49
CA THR A 36 5.80 8.60 -7.42
C THR A 36 4.60 9.10 -8.23
N SER A 37 3.85 8.18 -8.85
CA SER A 37 2.71 8.56 -9.69
C SER A 37 1.55 9.09 -8.85
N PHE A 38 1.30 8.50 -7.68
CA PHE A 38 0.23 8.94 -6.78
C PHE A 38 0.50 10.34 -6.20
N GLN A 39 1.75 10.63 -5.77
CA GLN A 39 2.15 11.97 -5.34
C GLN A 39 1.94 13.01 -6.45
N ARG A 40 2.32 12.67 -7.69
CA ARG A 40 2.14 13.58 -8.83
C ARG A 40 0.66 13.78 -9.16
N TRP A 41 -0.11 12.71 -9.22
CA TRP A 41 -1.52 12.72 -9.58
C TRP A 41 -2.37 13.44 -8.51
N SER A 42 -2.12 13.23 -7.23
CA SER A 42 -2.86 13.86 -6.13
C SER A 42 -2.76 15.38 -6.14
N ARG A 43 -1.61 15.93 -6.60
CA ARG A 43 -1.41 17.38 -6.73
C ARG A 43 -2.41 18.02 -7.71
N PHE A 44 -2.84 17.31 -8.76
CA PHE A 44 -3.85 17.82 -9.69
C PHE A 44 -5.25 17.92 -9.04
N LEU A 45 -5.49 17.12 -8.02
CA LEU A 45 -6.72 17.15 -7.22
C LEU A 45 -6.62 18.06 -6.01
N GLU A 46 -5.51 18.80 -5.87
CA GLU A 46 -5.20 19.63 -4.70
C GLU A 46 -5.22 18.83 -3.38
N VAL A 47 -4.97 17.51 -3.40
CA VAL A 47 -4.78 16.65 -2.23
C VAL A 47 -3.31 16.65 -1.89
N GLU A 48 -2.96 17.10 -0.69
CA GLU A 48 -1.58 17.19 -0.22
C GLU A 48 -1.13 15.82 0.31
N CYS A 49 -0.57 14.99 -0.59
CA CYS A 49 0.02 13.70 -0.25
C CYS A 49 1.51 13.86 0.04
N LEU A 50 1.87 13.68 1.31
CA LEU A 50 3.25 13.64 1.78
C LEU A 50 3.82 12.24 1.60
N THR A 51 5.02 12.12 1.09
CA THR A 51 5.65 10.82 0.81
C THR A 51 6.81 10.56 1.74
N ILE A 52 6.89 9.32 2.23
CA ILE A 52 7.90 8.87 3.19
C ILE A 52 8.59 7.64 2.61
N ASN A 53 9.92 7.64 2.58
CA ASN A 53 10.69 6.46 2.26
C ASN A 53 11.13 5.73 3.54
N LEU A 54 10.66 4.50 3.72
CA LEU A 54 11.10 3.60 4.80
C LEU A 54 11.96 2.43 4.30
N ASP A 55 12.40 2.44 3.03
CA ASP A 55 13.32 1.43 2.50
C ASP A 55 14.78 1.91 2.58
N PRO A 56 15.58 1.43 3.56
CA PRO A 56 17.00 1.79 3.66
C PRO A 56 17.83 1.20 2.51
N GLY A 57 17.28 0.23 1.78
CA GLY A 57 17.91 -0.41 0.63
C GLY A 57 17.55 0.21 -0.72
N ALA A 58 16.72 1.24 -0.75
CA ALA A 58 16.35 1.90 -2.00
C ALA A 58 17.55 2.61 -2.64
N GLU A 59 18.01 2.15 -3.81
CA GLU A 59 19.10 2.80 -4.52
C GLU A 59 18.73 4.21 -5.01
N ARG A 60 17.50 4.35 -5.51
CA ARG A 60 16.94 5.61 -6.01
C ARG A 60 15.46 5.72 -5.63
N VAL A 61 15.11 6.91 -5.21
CA VAL A 61 13.73 7.34 -4.99
C VAL A 61 13.41 8.36 -6.08
N HIS A 62 12.28 8.19 -6.77
CA HIS A 62 11.89 9.04 -7.92
C HIS A 62 10.81 10.07 -7.56
N TYR A 63 10.41 10.11 -6.30
CA TYR A 63 9.58 11.14 -5.69
C TYR A 63 10.43 12.00 -4.76
N ASP A 64 9.88 13.10 -4.26
CA ASP A 64 10.51 13.99 -3.30
C ASP A 64 9.94 13.67 -1.90
N PRO A 65 10.62 12.83 -1.10
CA PRO A 65 10.10 12.41 0.20
C PRO A 65 10.26 13.52 1.23
N GLU A 66 9.23 13.72 2.07
CA GLU A 66 9.29 14.61 3.24
C GLU A 66 10.20 14.03 4.35
N PHE A 67 10.34 12.71 4.36
CA PHE A 67 11.26 11.99 5.22
C PHE A 67 11.86 10.81 4.45
N ASP A 68 13.18 10.66 4.54
CA ASP A 68 13.91 9.55 3.93
C ASP A 68 14.73 8.83 4.98
N VAL A 69 14.40 7.57 5.25
CA VAL A 69 15.10 6.76 6.26
C VAL A 69 16.59 6.58 5.97
N ARG A 70 17.01 6.76 4.70
CA ARG A 70 18.44 6.64 4.31
C ARG A 70 19.31 7.77 4.89
N ASP A 71 18.69 8.86 5.33
CA ASP A 71 19.39 9.94 6.03
C ASP A 71 19.75 9.53 7.48
N LEU A 72 19.03 8.55 8.05
CA LEU A 72 19.30 8.00 9.38
C LEU A 72 20.07 6.67 9.33
N ILE A 73 19.74 5.80 8.37
CA ILE A 73 20.26 4.43 8.28
C ILE A 73 20.65 4.14 6.84
N SER A 74 21.94 4.14 6.59
CA SER A 74 22.54 3.78 5.31
C SER A 74 22.82 2.28 5.25
N LEU A 75 22.28 1.59 4.24
CA LEU A 75 22.57 0.17 4.03
C LEU A 75 24.08 -0.10 3.86
N HIS A 76 24.81 0.82 3.22
CA HIS A 76 26.27 0.73 3.05
C HIS A 76 26.99 0.79 4.39
N GLU A 77 26.61 1.72 5.25
CA GLU A 77 27.21 1.86 6.59
C GLU A 77 26.94 0.62 7.44
N VAL A 78 25.72 0.07 7.37
CA VAL A 78 25.38 -1.20 8.05
C VAL A 78 26.22 -2.37 7.52
N MET A 79 26.47 -2.45 6.21
CA MET A 79 27.34 -3.47 5.64
C MET A 79 28.77 -3.36 6.17
N ASP A 80 29.32 -2.16 6.20
CA ASP A 80 30.71 -1.90 6.60
C ASP A 80 30.89 -2.04 8.12
N GLU A 81 29.99 -1.52 8.93
CA GLU A 81 30.09 -1.53 10.40
C GLU A 81 29.95 -2.94 10.99
N TYR A 82 29.03 -3.75 10.41
CA TYR A 82 28.71 -5.07 10.93
C TYR A 82 29.33 -6.23 10.13
N ASP A 83 30.19 -5.93 9.13
CA ASP A 83 30.79 -6.92 8.22
C ASP A 83 29.76 -7.88 7.62
N LEU A 84 28.64 -7.32 7.13
CA LEU A 84 27.50 -8.07 6.60
C LEU A 84 27.46 -8.00 5.07
N GLY A 85 27.06 -9.11 4.45
CA GLY A 85 26.63 -9.10 3.05
C GLY A 85 25.26 -8.40 2.87
N PRO A 86 24.88 -8.07 1.60
CA PRO A 86 23.68 -7.28 1.31
C PRO A 86 22.40 -7.78 1.98
N ASN A 87 22.14 -9.08 1.96
CA ASN A 87 20.94 -9.66 2.57
C ASN A 87 20.93 -9.52 4.09
N GLY A 88 22.08 -9.76 4.75
CA GLY A 88 22.21 -9.60 6.21
C GLY A 88 22.05 -8.14 6.62
N ALA A 89 22.66 -7.23 5.85
CA ALA A 89 22.57 -5.81 6.09
C ALA A 89 21.13 -5.28 5.91
N GLN A 90 20.39 -5.74 4.90
CA GLN A 90 18.97 -5.37 4.72
C GLN A 90 18.10 -5.79 5.92
N ILE A 91 18.34 -6.99 6.46
CA ILE A 91 17.63 -7.48 7.64
C ILE A 91 17.95 -6.59 8.85
N LEU A 92 19.21 -6.33 9.11
CA LEU A 92 19.64 -5.50 10.24
C LEU A 92 19.16 -4.05 10.08
N ALA A 93 19.29 -3.48 8.88
CA ALA A 93 18.82 -2.13 8.61
C ALA A 93 17.31 -1.99 8.86
N ALA A 94 16.49 -2.98 8.45
CA ALA A 94 15.05 -2.98 8.75
C ALA A 94 14.77 -3.02 10.26
N ASP A 95 15.55 -3.77 11.05
CA ASP A 95 15.43 -3.79 12.50
C ASP A 95 15.86 -2.47 13.14
N LEU A 96 16.92 -1.84 12.63
CA LEU A 96 17.39 -0.53 13.10
C LEU A 96 16.34 0.56 12.81
N VAL A 97 15.74 0.55 11.62
CA VAL A 97 14.63 1.45 11.28
C VAL A 97 13.46 1.29 12.25
N ALA A 98 13.06 0.05 12.49
CA ALA A 98 11.95 -0.22 13.41
C ALA A 98 12.27 0.17 14.86
N ALA A 99 13.54 0.06 15.28
CA ALA A 99 13.97 0.51 16.61
C ALA A 99 13.90 2.04 16.78
N GLN A 100 13.99 2.80 15.67
CA GLN A 100 13.88 4.26 15.66
C GLN A 100 12.45 4.77 15.37
N SER A 101 11.44 3.91 15.47
CA SER A 101 10.06 4.25 15.10
C SER A 101 9.50 5.47 15.85
N TYR A 102 9.88 5.68 17.12
CA TYR A 102 9.45 6.86 17.89
C TYR A 102 10.14 8.14 17.43
N ASP A 103 11.42 8.09 17.10
CA ASP A 103 12.17 9.25 16.58
C ASP A 103 11.62 9.64 15.20
N ILE A 104 11.36 8.65 14.35
CA ILE A 104 10.70 8.86 13.05
C ILE A 104 9.30 9.46 13.25
N GLN A 105 8.50 8.95 14.20
CA GLN A 105 7.19 9.49 14.50
C GLN A 105 7.26 10.95 14.94
N GLU A 106 8.25 11.32 15.77
CA GLU A 106 8.45 12.70 16.23
C GLU A 106 8.75 13.63 15.05
N GLU A 107 9.58 13.20 14.10
CA GLU A 107 9.84 13.97 12.87
C GLU A 107 8.61 14.11 11.97
N LEU A 108 7.79 13.06 11.87
CA LEU A 108 6.55 13.10 11.10
C LEU A 108 5.44 13.91 11.79
N THR A 109 5.54 14.06 13.13
CA THR A 109 4.58 14.85 13.90
C THR A 109 4.78 16.34 13.61
N GLY A 110 3.77 16.98 13.10
CA GLY A 110 3.85 18.39 12.69
C GLY A 110 3.97 18.59 11.18
N LEU A 111 4.11 17.50 10.41
CA LEU A 111 3.85 17.56 8.97
C LEU A 111 2.36 17.88 8.76
N SER A 112 2.10 18.84 7.88
CA SER A 112 0.75 19.23 7.52
C SER A 112 0.43 18.71 6.13
N GLY A 113 -0.61 17.92 6.01
CA GLY A 113 -1.04 17.33 4.75
C GLY A 113 -2.34 16.53 4.93
N ASP A 114 -2.90 16.05 3.82
CA ASP A 114 -4.13 15.27 3.82
C ASP A 114 -3.86 13.77 4.03
N LEU A 115 -2.70 13.27 3.61
CA LEU A 115 -2.34 11.86 3.65
C LEU A 115 -0.81 11.67 3.67
N LEU A 116 -0.31 10.78 4.55
CA LEU A 116 1.05 10.26 4.48
C LEU A 116 1.06 8.95 3.66
N VAL A 117 1.85 8.90 2.61
CA VAL A 117 2.04 7.71 1.77
C VAL A 117 3.42 7.15 2.02
N ILE A 118 3.50 5.97 2.59
CA ILE A 118 4.74 5.34 3.03
C ILE A 118 5.16 4.25 2.04
N ASP A 119 6.32 4.46 1.41
CA ASP A 119 7.00 3.43 0.63
C ASP A 119 7.76 2.49 1.56
N THR A 120 7.41 1.20 1.53
CA THR A 120 7.96 0.20 2.43
C THR A 120 9.11 -0.58 1.77
N PRO A 121 9.98 -1.25 2.57
CA PRO A 121 11.06 -2.07 2.04
C PRO A 121 10.65 -2.99 0.91
N GLY A 122 11.57 -3.20 -0.04
CA GLY A 122 11.34 -3.98 -1.25
C GLY A 122 10.78 -5.37 -0.99
N GLN A 123 11.27 -6.03 0.04
CA GLN A 123 10.85 -7.38 0.44
C GLN A 123 9.77 -7.28 1.53
N VAL A 124 8.59 -7.84 1.26
CA VAL A 124 7.47 -7.83 2.20
C VAL A 124 7.82 -8.51 3.54
N GLU A 125 8.74 -9.48 3.51
CA GLU A 125 9.24 -10.19 4.68
C GLU A 125 9.93 -9.27 5.68
N LEU A 126 10.63 -8.25 5.20
CA LEU A 126 11.31 -7.28 6.05
C LEU A 126 10.33 -6.31 6.73
N PHE A 127 9.19 -6.09 6.13
CA PHE A 127 8.19 -5.16 6.64
C PHE A 127 7.09 -5.84 7.45
N ALA A 128 6.49 -6.93 6.95
CA ALA A 128 5.29 -7.50 7.57
C ALA A 128 5.56 -8.68 8.52
N PHE A 129 6.74 -9.32 8.45
CA PHE A 129 6.99 -10.56 9.18
C PHE A 129 7.90 -10.42 10.39
N ARG A 130 8.45 -9.23 10.64
CA ARG A 130 9.26 -8.94 11.82
C ARG A 130 8.40 -8.32 12.91
N GLU A 131 8.63 -8.71 14.18
CA GLU A 131 7.93 -8.12 15.33
C GLU A 131 8.19 -6.62 15.44
N ALA A 132 9.45 -6.21 15.23
CA ALA A 132 9.84 -4.81 15.25
C ALA A 132 9.06 -3.95 14.25
N SER A 133 8.80 -4.49 13.04
CA SER A 133 8.03 -3.77 12.01
C SER A 133 6.54 -3.66 12.37
N THR A 134 5.94 -4.66 13.01
CA THR A 134 4.56 -4.55 13.52
C THR A 134 4.45 -3.41 14.52
N HIS A 135 5.40 -3.32 15.45
CA HIS A 135 5.46 -2.22 16.41
C HIS A 135 5.65 -0.86 15.71
N MET A 136 6.53 -0.78 14.71
CA MET A 136 6.72 0.44 13.93
C MET A 136 5.43 0.88 13.23
N VAL A 137 4.67 -0.05 12.65
CA VAL A 137 3.38 0.25 12.02
C VAL A 137 2.37 0.80 13.03
N GLU A 138 2.33 0.25 14.25
CA GLU A 138 1.48 0.76 15.34
C GLU A 138 1.89 2.18 15.75
N VAL A 139 3.19 2.42 15.91
CA VAL A 139 3.75 3.72 16.31
C VAL A 139 3.46 4.76 15.22
N LEU A 140 3.82 4.49 13.96
CA LEU A 140 3.65 5.44 12.86
C LEU A 140 2.18 5.63 12.48
N GLY A 141 1.35 4.61 12.63
CA GLY A 141 -0.06 4.66 12.25
C GLY A 141 -0.94 5.42 13.23
N GLN A 142 -0.57 5.54 14.50
CA GLN A 142 -1.36 6.20 15.56
C GLN A 142 -2.86 5.84 15.56
N GLY A 143 -3.23 4.66 15.09
CA GLY A 143 -4.62 4.21 14.94
C GLY A 143 -5.34 4.76 13.69
N GLN A 144 -4.66 5.52 12.84
CA GLN A 144 -5.15 6.02 11.56
C GLN A 144 -4.27 5.53 10.41
N ALA A 145 -4.22 4.22 10.22
CA ALA A 145 -3.42 3.59 9.19
C ALA A 145 -4.23 2.62 8.33
N ALA A 146 -3.86 2.52 7.08
CA ALA A 146 -4.39 1.55 6.12
C ALA A 146 -3.26 1.03 5.22
N LEU A 147 -3.53 -0.01 4.45
CA LEU A 147 -2.55 -0.72 3.64
C LEU A 147 -3.06 -0.94 2.23
N ILE A 148 -2.23 -0.62 1.25
CA ILE A 148 -2.37 -1.04 -0.14
C ILE A 148 -1.43 -2.22 -0.37
N PHE A 149 -1.98 -3.37 -0.74
CA PHE A 149 -1.19 -4.52 -1.11
C PHE A 149 -1.15 -4.69 -2.63
N LEU A 150 0.05 -4.68 -3.19
CA LEU A 150 0.27 -4.80 -4.63
C LEU A 150 0.48 -6.27 -5.04
N PHE A 151 -0.44 -6.78 -5.83
CA PHE A 151 -0.31 -8.06 -6.54
C PHE A 151 0.60 -7.87 -7.75
N ASP A 152 1.61 -8.74 -7.87
CA ASP A 152 2.47 -8.76 -9.05
C ASP A 152 1.73 -9.42 -10.22
N PRO A 153 1.63 -8.76 -11.39
CA PRO A 153 0.85 -9.28 -12.52
C PRO A 153 1.43 -10.57 -13.10
N MET A 154 2.76 -10.73 -13.07
CA MET A 154 3.41 -11.92 -13.63
C MET A 154 3.12 -13.17 -12.79
N LEU A 155 3.06 -13.02 -11.47
CA LEU A 155 2.65 -14.10 -10.58
C LEU A 155 1.15 -14.37 -10.66
N SER A 156 0.35 -13.32 -10.84
CA SER A 156 -1.11 -13.40 -10.86
C SER A 156 -1.68 -14.06 -12.13
N GLN A 157 -0.90 -14.19 -13.19
CA GLN A 157 -1.37 -14.86 -14.44
C GLN A 157 -1.56 -16.37 -14.29
N SER A 158 -0.91 -17.01 -13.34
CA SER A 158 -1.15 -18.43 -13.06
C SER A 158 -2.11 -18.59 -11.88
N PRO A 159 -3.07 -19.54 -11.94
CA PRO A 159 -4.03 -19.77 -10.86
C PRO A 159 -3.38 -20.01 -9.51
N SER A 160 -2.36 -20.88 -9.45
CA SER A 160 -1.61 -21.16 -8.22
C SER A 160 -0.79 -19.97 -7.73
N GLY A 161 -0.28 -19.14 -8.64
CA GLY A 161 0.40 -17.87 -8.33
C GLY A 161 -0.55 -16.85 -7.72
N PHE A 162 -1.76 -16.72 -8.30
CA PHE A 162 -2.80 -15.86 -7.77
C PHE A 162 -3.20 -16.25 -6.34
N VAL A 163 -3.43 -17.54 -6.08
CA VAL A 163 -3.70 -18.04 -4.72
C VAL A 163 -2.55 -17.71 -3.77
N SER A 164 -1.30 -17.83 -4.22
CA SER A 164 -0.13 -17.48 -3.40
C SER A 164 -0.11 -16.01 -3.01
N GLN A 165 -0.50 -15.12 -3.92
CA GLN A 165 -0.60 -13.67 -3.64
C GLN A 165 -1.75 -13.35 -2.70
N MET A 166 -2.91 -14.00 -2.87
CA MET A 166 -4.03 -13.90 -1.93
C MET A 166 -3.61 -14.31 -0.51
N LEU A 167 -2.91 -15.42 -0.38
CA LEU A 167 -2.41 -15.89 0.92
C LEU A 167 -1.47 -14.88 1.54
N LEU A 168 -0.53 -14.35 0.76
CA LEU A 168 0.44 -13.37 1.24
C LEU A 168 -0.25 -12.09 1.71
N SER A 169 -1.18 -11.54 0.93
CA SER A 169 -1.97 -10.38 1.31
C SER A 169 -2.75 -10.61 2.61
N ASN A 170 -3.42 -11.76 2.72
CA ASN A 170 -4.19 -12.11 3.91
C ASN A 170 -3.30 -12.26 5.16
N ILE A 171 -2.10 -12.84 5.01
CA ILE A 171 -1.14 -12.96 6.12
C ILE A 171 -0.66 -11.56 6.56
N VAL A 172 -0.36 -10.69 5.62
CA VAL A 172 0.05 -9.30 5.90
C VAL A 172 -1.07 -8.55 6.62
N HIS A 173 -2.29 -8.63 6.10
CA HIS A 173 -3.48 -8.05 6.73
C HIS A 173 -3.67 -8.56 8.18
N PHE A 174 -3.59 -9.88 8.37
CA PHE A 174 -3.75 -10.50 9.70
C PHE A 174 -2.66 -10.06 10.69
N ARG A 175 -1.41 -9.97 10.23
CA ARG A 175 -0.28 -9.60 11.09
C ARG A 175 -0.29 -8.13 11.48
N LEU A 176 -0.62 -7.25 10.55
CA LEU A 176 -0.60 -5.80 10.79
C LEU A 176 -1.93 -5.27 11.32
N GLY A 177 -3.03 -6.00 11.16
CA GLY A 177 -4.35 -5.62 11.67
C GLY A 177 -4.95 -4.37 11.02
N LEU A 178 -4.45 -3.96 9.84
CA LEU A 178 -4.86 -2.74 9.15
C LEU A 178 -5.95 -3.01 8.10
N PRO A 179 -6.88 -2.08 7.87
CA PRO A 179 -7.72 -2.08 6.68
C PRO A 179 -6.84 -2.20 5.44
N THR A 180 -7.14 -3.16 4.56
CA THR A 180 -6.29 -3.50 3.42
C THR A 180 -7.10 -3.51 2.14
N ALA A 181 -6.59 -2.87 1.08
CA ALA A 181 -7.09 -3.01 -0.28
C ALA A 181 -6.01 -3.64 -1.18
N ASN A 182 -6.45 -4.51 -2.09
CA ASN A 182 -5.57 -5.23 -3.00
C ASN A 182 -5.65 -4.63 -4.40
N PHE A 183 -4.48 -4.35 -4.97
CA PHE A 183 -4.37 -3.81 -6.31
C PHE A 183 -3.50 -4.70 -7.19
N LEU A 184 -3.97 -4.99 -8.41
CA LEU A 184 -3.17 -5.64 -9.44
C LEU A 184 -2.29 -4.58 -10.09
N SER A 185 -1.04 -4.50 -9.67
CA SER A 185 -0.10 -3.50 -10.17
C SER A 185 0.30 -3.77 -11.62
N LYS A 186 0.77 -2.73 -12.32
CA LYS A 186 1.25 -2.83 -13.71
C LYS A 186 0.23 -3.54 -14.61
N ALA A 187 -1.06 -3.25 -14.44
CA ALA A 187 -2.15 -3.86 -15.20
C ALA A 187 -1.97 -3.63 -16.72
N ASP A 188 -1.32 -2.53 -17.09
CA ASP A 188 -0.93 -2.19 -18.47
C ASP A 188 0.02 -3.19 -19.15
N LEU A 189 0.72 -4.03 -18.39
CA LEU A 189 1.58 -5.09 -18.94
C LEU A 189 0.83 -6.36 -19.33
N LEU A 190 -0.44 -6.49 -18.92
CA LEU A 190 -1.28 -7.63 -19.26
C LEU A 190 -2.01 -7.39 -20.58
N THR A 191 -2.27 -8.48 -21.31
CA THR A 191 -3.22 -8.42 -22.42
C THR A 191 -4.63 -8.18 -21.87
N PRO A 192 -5.57 -7.60 -22.63
CA PRO A 192 -6.95 -7.43 -22.17
C PRO A 192 -7.60 -8.73 -21.68
N ASP A 193 -7.36 -9.84 -22.38
CA ASP A 193 -7.89 -11.16 -22.01
C ASP A 193 -7.28 -11.68 -20.71
N ASP A 194 -5.97 -11.46 -20.48
CA ASP A 194 -5.30 -11.85 -19.25
C ASP A 194 -5.78 -10.99 -18.07
N LEU A 195 -5.95 -9.69 -18.29
CA LEU A 195 -6.46 -8.76 -17.27
C LEU A 195 -7.88 -9.15 -16.85
N GLU A 196 -8.79 -9.35 -17.82
CA GLU A 196 -10.17 -9.78 -17.55
C GLU A 196 -10.20 -11.10 -16.76
N ARG A 197 -9.36 -12.07 -17.16
CA ARG A 197 -9.27 -13.37 -16.48
C ARG A 197 -8.78 -13.22 -15.03
N VAL A 198 -7.73 -12.43 -14.78
CA VAL A 198 -7.15 -12.25 -13.44
C VAL A 198 -8.12 -11.50 -12.54
N LEU A 199 -8.78 -10.45 -13.03
CA LEU A 199 -9.81 -9.74 -12.28
C LEU A 199 -11.02 -10.62 -11.99
N GLY A 200 -11.44 -11.44 -12.97
CA GLY A 200 -12.52 -12.41 -12.79
C GLY A 200 -12.22 -13.43 -11.67
N TRP A 201 -10.98 -13.85 -11.48
CA TRP A 201 -10.58 -14.68 -10.34
C TRP A 201 -10.68 -13.93 -9.00
N GLY A 202 -10.48 -12.62 -9.02
CA GLY A 202 -10.65 -11.77 -7.83
C GLY A 202 -12.10 -11.58 -7.42
N GLU A 203 -13.02 -11.60 -8.39
CA GLU A 203 -14.45 -11.44 -8.18
C GLU A 203 -15.16 -12.77 -7.87
N ASP A 204 -14.72 -13.85 -8.52
CA ASP A 204 -15.35 -15.18 -8.42
C ASP A 204 -14.30 -16.28 -8.19
N LEU A 205 -14.20 -16.72 -6.93
CA LEU A 205 -13.28 -17.76 -6.51
C LEU A 205 -13.67 -19.16 -7.06
N ASP A 206 -14.88 -19.37 -7.59
CA ASP A 206 -15.26 -20.60 -8.27
C ASP A 206 -14.58 -20.70 -9.64
N GLN A 207 -14.46 -19.56 -10.35
CA GLN A 207 -13.68 -19.49 -11.59
C GLN A 207 -12.19 -19.79 -11.34
N LEU A 208 -11.62 -19.23 -10.25
CA LEU A 208 -10.25 -19.55 -9.86
C LEU A 208 -10.05 -21.03 -9.53
N GLU A 209 -11.01 -21.63 -8.82
CA GLU A 209 -10.96 -23.08 -8.52
C GLU A 209 -11.01 -23.93 -9.79
N ALA A 210 -11.87 -23.59 -10.74
CA ALA A 210 -11.93 -24.23 -12.05
C ALA A 210 -10.59 -24.11 -12.80
N ALA A 211 -10.00 -22.91 -12.83
CA ALA A 211 -8.70 -22.69 -13.47
C ALA A 211 -7.56 -23.48 -12.80
N LEU A 212 -7.60 -23.67 -11.48
CA LEU A 212 -6.65 -24.54 -10.77
C LEU A 212 -6.76 -25.99 -11.18
N PHE A 213 -7.96 -26.51 -11.46
CA PHE A 213 -8.12 -27.87 -11.97
C PHE A 213 -7.60 -28.07 -13.39
N GLU A 214 -7.59 -27.00 -14.19
CA GLU A 214 -7.04 -27.00 -15.55
C GLU A 214 -5.51 -26.79 -15.56
N GLU A 215 -4.95 -26.19 -14.49
CA GLU A 215 -3.50 -25.99 -14.37
C GLU A 215 -2.80 -27.37 -14.30
N ALA A 216 -1.66 -27.50 -15.01
CA ALA A 216 -0.90 -28.74 -15.04
C ALA A 216 -0.62 -29.25 -13.62
N GLY A 217 -1.29 -30.34 -13.25
CA GLY A 217 -1.39 -30.84 -11.90
C GLY A 217 -0.05 -31.22 -11.25
N GLY A 218 -0.04 -31.15 -9.92
CA GLY A 218 1.08 -31.50 -9.06
C GLY A 218 0.78 -31.11 -7.62
N GLN A 219 1.68 -31.42 -6.70
CA GLN A 219 1.51 -31.09 -5.27
C GLN A 219 1.23 -29.61 -5.04
N ARG A 220 1.82 -28.73 -5.85
CA ARG A 220 1.62 -27.27 -5.76
C ARG A 220 0.16 -26.89 -6.04
N THR A 221 -0.44 -27.45 -7.10
CA THR A 221 -1.83 -27.19 -7.47
C THR A 221 -2.81 -27.77 -6.46
N GLU A 222 -2.58 -29.00 -5.97
CA GLU A 222 -3.39 -29.62 -4.91
C GLU A 222 -3.35 -28.78 -3.63
N PHE A 223 -2.16 -28.26 -3.26
CA PHE A 223 -2.01 -27.37 -2.12
C PHE A 223 -2.78 -26.05 -2.33
N ALA A 224 -2.67 -25.45 -3.51
CA ALA A 224 -3.38 -24.21 -3.84
C ALA A 224 -4.92 -24.39 -3.78
N ILE A 225 -5.45 -25.51 -4.28
CA ILE A 225 -6.88 -25.84 -4.17
C ILE A 225 -7.31 -25.93 -2.70
N GLY A 226 -6.51 -26.60 -1.85
CA GLY A 226 -6.78 -26.70 -0.42
C GLY A 226 -6.84 -25.34 0.26
N GLN A 227 -5.89 -24.43 -0.04
CA GLN A 227 -5.85 -23.09 0.50
C GLN A 227 -7.02 -22.23 -0.01
N LEU A 228 -7.32 -22.30 -1.30
CA LEU A 228 -8.46 -21.57 -1.87
C LEU A 228 -9.79 -21.98 -1.20
N ARG A 229 -10.02 -23.26 -1.00
CA ARG A 229 -11.22 -23.75 -0.30
C ARG A 229 -11.32 -23.26 1.13
N MET A 230 -10.21 -23.18 1.85
CA MET A 230 -10.17 -22.59 3.18
C MET A 230 -10.58 -21.10 3.14
N MET A 231 -10.05 -20.32 2.19
CA MET A 231 -10.40 -18.90 2.03
C MET A 231 -11.88 -18.72 1.66
N LYS A 232 -12.41 -19.52 0.73
CA LYS A 232 -13.84 -19.53 0.39
C LYS A 232 -14.73 -19.79 1.61
N ASN A 233 -14.39 -20.79 2.42
CA ASN A 233 -15.14 -21.13 3.64
C ASN A 233 -15.10 -19.99 4.68
N SER A 234 -14.05 -19.19 4.70
CA SER A 234 -13.88 -18.03 5.57
C SER A 234 -14.46 -16.73 4.97
N GLN A 235 -15.10 -16.81 3.79
CA GLN A 235 -15.64 -15.66 3.04
C GLN A 235 -14.59 -14.59 2.71
N ILE A 236 -13.34 -15.00 2.58
CA ILE A 236 -12.25 -14.11 2.20
C ILE A 236 -12.30 -13.91 0.68
N GLN A 237 -12.52 -12.67 0.25
CA GLN A 237 -12.45 -12.29 -1.15
C GLN A 237 -11.31 -11.28 -1.34
N PRO A 238 -10.52 -11.39 -2.41
CA PRO A 238 -9.40 -10.48 -2.63
C PRO A 238 -9.82 -9.06 -2.97
N GLY A 239 -10.98 -8.85 -3.61
CA GLY A 239 -11.46 -7.52 -4.00
C GLY A 239 -10.41 -6.78 -4.83
N LEU A 240 -9.89 -7.41 -5.90
CA LEU A 240 -8.74 -6.93 -6.65
C LEU A 240 -9.10 -5.79 -7.60
N ILE A 241 -8.37 -4.69 -7.53
CA ILE A 241 -8.56 -3.48 -8.35
C ILE A 241 -7.38 -3.36 -9.32
N PRO A 242 -7.60 -3.12 -10.62
CA PRO A 242 -6.51 -2.89 -11.57
C PRO A 242 -5.81 -1.57 -11.29
N LEU A 243 -4.49 -1.55 -11.44
CA LEU A 243 -3.64 -0.39 -11.20
C LEU A 243 -2.54 -0.29 -12.24
N SER A 244 -2.45 0.85 -12.91
CA SER A 244 -1.31 1.24 -13.74
C SER A 244 -0.79 2.60 -13.31
N SER A 245 0.42 2.62 -12.77
CA SER A 245 1.11 3.86 -12.42
C SER A 245 1.52 4.66 -13.66
N GLU A 246 1.78 3.99 -14.79
CA GLU A 246 2.17 4.63 -16.05
C GLU A 246 0.97 5.29 -16.76
N GLN A 247 -0.20 4.69 -16.67
CA GLN A 247 -1.44 5.19 -17.29
C GLN A 247 -2.32 5.98 -16.31
N GLU A 248 -1.89 6.11 -15.06
CA GLU A 248 -2.62 6.76 -13.96
C GLU A 248 -4.00 6.13 -13.71
N GLU A 249 -4.18 4.84 -14.05
CA GLU A 249 -5.39 4.07 -13.82
C GLU A 249 -5.37 3.48 -12.41
N GLY A 250 -6.54 3.46 -11.71
CA GLY A 250 -6.69 2.93 -10.36
C GLY A 250 -6.20 3.86 -9.25
N LEU A 251 -5.60 5.02 -9.55
CA LEU A 251 -5.14 5.97 -8.53
C LEU A 251 -6.31 6.60 -7.77
N ALA A 252 -7.44 6.86 -8.47
CA ALA A 252 -8.66 7.35 -7.85
C ALA A 252 -9.27 6.34 -6.87
N ASP A 253 -9.11 5.05 -7.14
CA ASP A 253 -9.59 3.98 -6.25
C ASP A 253 -8.77 3.93 -4.96
N ILE A 254 -7.45 4.20 -5.02
CA ILE A 254 -6.60 4.33 -3.83
C ILE A 254 -7.07 5.49 -2.96
N LEU A 255 -7.34 6.66 -3.57
CA LEU A 255 -7.84 7.82 -2.83
C LEU A 255 -9.21 7.54 -2.22
N SER A 256 -10.11 6.91 -2.98
CA SER A 256 -11.44 6.52 -2.52
C SER A 256 -11.36 5.52 -1.35
N PHE A 257 -10.46 4.56 -1.41
CA PHE A 257 -10.19 3.65 -0.30
C PHE A 257 -9.72 4.40 0.95
N ALA A 258 -8.73 5.29 0.82
CA ALA A 258 -8.23 6.11 1.92
C ALA A 258 -9.34 6.97 2.53
N GLN A 259 -10.16 7.63 1.71
CA GLN A 259 -11.31 8.42 2.15
C GLN A 259 -12.33 7.58 2.92
N ASN A 260 -12.64 6.38 2.43
CA ASN A 260 -13.59 5.48 3.10
C ASN A 260 -13.07 4.99 4.46
N VAL A 261 -11.77 4.71 4.57
CA VAL A 261 -11.17 4.23 5.82
C VAL A 261 -11.02 5.35 6.84
N PHE A 262 -10.55 6.52 6.42
CA PHE A 262 -10.21 7.61 7.35
C PHE A 262 -11.35 8.61 7.59
N GLY A 263 -12.43 8.53 6.85
CA GLY A 263 -13.72 9.18 7.11
C GLY A 263 -13.68 10.68 7.37
N GLY A 264 -13.03 11.47 6.56
CA GLY A 264 -12.93 12.91 6.84
C GLY A 264 -12.24 13.76 5.79
N MET A 265 -11.56 13.17 4.82
CA MET A 265 -10.96 13.95 3.71
C MET A 265 -12.01 14.58 2.79
N ALA A 266 -13.27 14.12 2.87
CA ALA A 266 -14.35 14.54 1.99
C ALA A 266 -15.06 15.83 2.43
N ASP A 267 -15.03 16.20 3.72
CA ASP A 267 -15.84 17.32 4.25
C ASP A 267 -15.26 18.72 3.92
N THR A 268 -14.07 18.79 3.35
CA THR A 268 -13.47 20.06 2.94
C THR A 268 -13.73 20.47 1.48
N ARG A 269 -14.39 19.60 0.68
CA ARG A 269 -14.54 19.83 -0.77
C ARG A 269 -15.90 19.39 -1.34
N ASP A 270 -16.96 20.06 -0.94
CA ASP A 270 -18.31 19.93 -1.54
C ASP A 270 -18.40 20.31 -3.05
N GLY A 271 -17.26 20.46 -3.74
CA GLY A 271 -17.20 20.89 -5.14
C GLY A 271 -16.88 19.79 -6.16
N PHE A 272 -16.35 18.64 -5.77
CA PHE A 272 -15.72 17.71 -6.74
C PHE A 272 -16.52 16.44 -7.06
N ALA A 273 -17.56 16.11 -6.31
CA ALA A 273 -18.41 14.94 -6.59
C ALA A 273 -19.36 15.13 -7.80
N GLY A 274 -19.44 16.35 -8.36
CA GLY A 274 -20.38 16.68 -9.44
C GLY A 274 -19.88 16.45 -10.86
N ASP A 275 -18.57 16.42 -11.11
CA ASP A 275 -18.04 16.53 -12.47
C ASP A 275 -17.50 15.21 -13.07
N ILE A 276 -17.41 14.12 -12.31
CA ILE A 276 -16.90 12.85 -12.84
C ILE A 276 -17.99 11.99 -13.50
N GLU A 277 -19.27 12.24 -13.24
CA GLU A 277 -20.38 11.52 -13.90
C GLU A 277 -20.79 12.08 -15.28
N GLY A 278 -20.17 13.18 -15.75
CA GLY A 278 -20.57 13.90 -16.97
C GLY A 278 -19.93 13.46 -18.29
N GLU A 279 -18.88 12.66 -18.28
CA GLU A 279 -18.13 12.31 -19.52
C GLU A 279 -18.24 10.84 -19.99
N ARG A 280 -19.25 10.10 -19.53
CA ARG A 280 -19.58 8.82 -20.15
C ARG A 280 -20.94 8.91 -20.85
N ASN A 281 -20.93 9.51 -22.04
CA ASN A 281 -21.93 9.29 -23.10
C ASN A 281 -21.25 9.41 -24.46
#